data_04d25145f891dd43fd590443a6de8b86
#
_entry.id   04d25145f891dd43fd590443a6de8b86
#
_cell.length_a   1.000
_cell.length_b   1.000
_cell.length_c   1.000
_cell.angle_alpha   90.00
_cell.angle_beta   90.00
_cell.angle_gamma   90.00
#
_symmetry.space_group_name_H-M   'P 1'
#
loop_
_entity.id
_entity.type
_entity.pdbx_description
1 polymer ?
#
loop_
_entity_poly.entity_id
_entity_poly.type
_entity_poly.pdbx_seq_one_letter_code
_entity_poly.pdbx_strand_id
1 'polypeptide(L)'
;MPSRNTSARRLALVTGASAGIGESFAELLAEQGLDLALTARRTDRLEALAARLAEEHGIEAFAIAADLADPQAPDRVVEAIAARGRHVDVLVNNAGYGLHQRFATAPWPVQSEFLEVLVRAPLHFARLVLPGMLDRGWGRIVNIASLAAFAAEPPGSTYTAAKRFLVSASRALWLAHRGSGVHITASCPGFTYTEFHDVLGVREAMGSMPKWMWQSSRAVVEESWRAVERDQPVVVTGFVNKVIAAAMHFLPFAIAAQMTPKSLRDRETLSTK
;
A
#
# COMPACT_ATOMS: atom_id res chain seq x y z
N MET A 1 -13.85 43.89 -0.84
CA MET A 1 -13.24 42.80 -1.63
C MET A 1 -13.96 41.52 -1.26
N PRO A 2 -14.57 40.77 -2.19
CA PRO A 2 -15.26 39.54 -1.84
C PRO A 2 -14.19 38.50 -1.46
N SER A 3 -14.38 37.89 -0.28
CA SER A 3 -13.60 36.78 0.21
C SER A 3 -13.61 35.66 -0.87
N ARG A 4 -12.44 35.30 -1.38
CA ARG A 4 -12.30 34.06 -2.16
C ARG A 4 -12.78 32.93 -1.26
N ASN A 5 -13.94 32.38 -1.57
CA ASN A 5 -14.42 31.12 -1.04
C ASN A 5 -13.47 30.03 -1.60
N THR A 6 -12.33 29.84 -0.93
CA THR A 6 -11.44 28.73 -1.20
C THR A 6 -12.13 27.51 -0.62
N SER A 7 -12.87 26.78 -1.46
CA SER A 7 -13.22 25.40 -1.13
C SER A 7 -11.90 24.73 -0.73
N ALA A 8 -11.84 24.23 0.51
CA ALA A 8 -10.63 23.59 1.01
C ALA A 8 -10.18 22.50 0.00
N ARG A 9 -8.88 22.48 -0.33
CA ARG A 9 -8.31 21.45 -1.19
C ARG A 9 -8.61 20.07 -0.61
N ARG A 10 -8.72 19.06 -1.47
CA ARG A 10 -8.88 17.68 -1.02
C ARG A 10 -7.64 17.23 -0.27
N LEU A 11 -7.86 16.44 0.79
CA LEU A 11 -6.78 15.91 1.63
C LEU A 11 -6.55 14.43 1.33
N ALA A 12 -5.29 14.10 1.08
CA ALA A 12 -4.85 12.72 0.95
C ALA A 12 -4.11 12.25 2.21
N LEU A 13 -4.53 11.11 2.76
CA LEU A 13 -3.80 10.37 3.78
C LEU A 13 -2.95 9.29 3.13
N VAL A 14 -1.63 9.34 3.30
CA VAL A 14 -0.70 8.33 2.79
C VAL A 14 -0.01 7.62 3.94
N THR A 15 -0.22 6.29 4.06
CA THR A 15 0.45 5.47 5.06
C THR A 15 1.78 4.92 4.54
N GLY A 16 2.79 4.80 5.42
CA GLY A 16 4.14 4.39 5.01
C GLY A 16 4.82 5.40 4.07
N ALA A 17 4.52 6.69 4.25
CA ALA A 17 4.98 7.76 3.36
C ALA A 17 6.47 8.08 3.46
N SER A 18 7.19 7.53 4.44
CA SER A 18 8.60 7.90 4.71
C SER A 18 9.62 7.31 3.72
N ALA A 19 9.20 6.52 2.72
CA ALA A 19 10.07 5.94 1.69
C ALA A 19 9.28 5.27 0.54
N GLY A 20 9.94 5.10 -0.59
CA GLY A 20 9.54 4.22 -1.68
C GLY A 20 8.22 4.58 -2.34
N ILE A 21 7.29 3.61 -2.45
CA ILE A 21 6.00 3.83 -3.12
C ILE A 21 5.16 4.88 -2.38
N GLY A 22 5.19 4.89 -1.02
CA GLY A 22 4.45 5.86 -0.22
C GLY A 22 4.95 7.30 -0.42
N GLU A 23 6.26 7.50 -0.44
CA GLU A 23 6.87 8.80 -0.75
C GLU A 23 6.51 9.25 -2.17
N SER A 24 6.65 8.36 -3.16
CA SER A 24 6.29 8.67 -4.55
C SER A 24 4.79 8.96 -4.73
N PHE A 25 3.89 8.35 -3.92
CA PHE A 25 2.48 8.73 -3.89
C PHE A 25 2.28 10.13 -3.32
N ALA A 26 2.96 10.46 -2.22
CA ALA A 26 2.89 11.80 -1.64
C ALA A 26 3.32 12.87 -2.65
N GLU A 27 4.41 12.64 -3.38
CA GLU A 27 4.90 13.51 -4.45
C GLU A 27 3.87 13.67 -5.58
N LEU A 28 3.34 12.56 -6.10
CA LEU A 28 2.34 12.59 -7.17
C LEU A 28 1.09 13.37 -6.75
N LEU A 29 0.60 13.14 -5.53
CA LEU A 29 -0.63 13.80 -5.04
C LEU A 29 -0.40 15.28 -4.75
N ALA A 30 0.80 15.67 -4.30
CA ALA A 30 1.21 17.08 -4.18
C ALA A 30 1.22 17.79 -5.53
N GLU A 31 1.80 17.16 -6.56
CA GLU A 31 1.78 17.66 -7.95
C GLU A 31 0.35 17.85 -8.49
N GLN A 32 -0.61 17.03 -8.02
CA GLN A 32 -2.03 17.15 -8.36
C GLN A 32 -2.75 18.24 -7.54
N GLY A 33 -2.03 18.93 -6.64
CA GLY A 33 -2.56 20.01 -5.82
C GLY A 33 -3.40 19.56 -4.63
N LEU A 34 -3.24 18.31 -4.17
CA LEU A 34 -3.90 17.84 -2.95
C LEU A 34 -3.09 18.24 -1.72
N ASP A 35 -3.78 18.53 -0.62
CA ASP A 35 -3.16 18.61 0.69
C ASP A 35 -2.84 17.22 1.22
N LEU A 36 -1.84 17.08 2.09
CA LEU A 36 -1.31 15.79 2.51
C LEU A 36 -1.28 15.62 4.03
N ALA A 37 -1.77 14.49 4.50
CA ALA A 37 -1.47 13.92 5.80
C ALA A 37 -0.57 12.70 5.60
N LEU A 38 0.66 12.75 6.08
CA LEU A 38 1.66 11.70 5.90
C LEU A 38 1.84 10.93 7.19
N THR A 39 1.73 9.60 7.17
CA THR A 39 1.94 8.80 8.36
C THR A 39 2.93 7.66 8.16
N ALA A 40 3.84 7.51 9.10
CA ALA A 40 4.79 6.42 9.27
C ALA A 40 5.43 6.51 10.67
N ARG A 41 6.38 5.59 10.96
CA ARG A 41 7.12 5.57 12.24
C ARG A 41 8.27 6.58 12.29
N ARG A 42 8.90 6.89 11.13
CA ARG A 42 10.08 7.77 11.03
C ARG A 42 9.63 9.23 10.91
N THR A 43 9.48 9.89 12.06
CA THR A 43 8.92 11.26 12.16
C THR A 43 9.77 12.29 11.43
N ASP A 44 11.09 12.23 11.60
CA ASP A 44 12.06 13.11 10.95
C ASP A 44 11.93 13.13 9.42
N ARG A 45 11.81 11.95 8.80
CA ARG A 45 11.61 11.84 7.36
C ARG A 45 10.24 12.34 6.90
N LEU A 46 9.20 12.11 7.71
CA LEU A 46 7.85 12.60 7.39
C LEU A 46 7.78 14.11 7.42
N GLU A 47 8.37 14.73 8.46
CA GLU A 47 8.40 16.19 8.61
C GLU A 47 9.20 16.85 7.48
N ALA A 48 10.36 16.30 7.14
CA ALA A 48 11.17 16.78 6.02
C ALA A 48 10.41 16.66 4.69
N LEU A 49 9.74 15.53 4.44
CA LEU A 49 8.94 15.32 3.23
C LEU A 49 7.74 16.29 3.18
N ALA A 50 7.03 16.46 4.29
CA ALA A 50 5.88 17.36 4.36
C ALA A 50 6.30 18.81 4.09
N ALA A 51 7.39 19.28 4.72
CA ALA A 51 7.91 20.64 4.52
C ALA A 51 8.32 20.87 3.07
N ARG A 52 9.08 19.92 2.46
CA ARG A 52 9.49 19.99 1.06
C ARG A 52 8.29 20.09 0.12
N LEU A 53 7.30 19.19 0.25
CA LEU A 53 6.15 19.17 -0.64
C LEU A 53 5.23 20.39 -0.46
N ALA A 54 5.11 20.90 0.77
CA ALA A 54 4.37 22.14 1.02
C ALA A 54 5.03 23.34 0.34
N GLU A 55 6.37 23.44 0.39
CA GLU A 55 7.12 24.52 -0.25
C GLU A 55 7.08 24.41 -1.78
N GLU A 56 7.35 23.23 -2.33
CA GLU A 56 7.44 23.00 -3.79
C GLU A 56 6.10 23.17 -4.51
N HIS A 57 4.98 22.79 -3.87
CA HIS A 57 3.65 22.73 -4.52
C HIS A 57 2.63 23.72 -3.95
N GLY A 58 2.98 24.48 -2.90
CA GLY A 58 2.08 25.45 -2.28
C GLY A 58 0.83 24.82 -1.68
N ILE A 59 0.92 23.60 -1.15
CA ILE A 59 -0.14 22.82 -0.50
C ILE A 59 0.03 22.85 1.03
N GLU A 60 -1.01 22.43 1.77
CA GLU A 60 -0.84 22.05 3.17
C GLU A 60 -0.32 20.60 3.23
N ALA A 61 0.79 20.36 3.91
CA ALA A 61 1.28 19.01 4.18
C ALA A 61 1.75 18.90 5.63
N PHE A 62 1.38 17.82 6.31
CA PHE A 62 1.74 17.60 7.70
C PHE A 62 1.98 16.11 8.01
N ALA A 63 2.85 15.88 8.98
CA ALA A 63 3.21 14.57 9.48
C ALA A 63 2.34 14.16 10.68
N ILE A 64 1.96 12.90 10.72
CA ILE A 64 1.34 12.24 11.89
C ILE A 64 2.13 10.96 12.15
N ALA A 65 3.01 10.97 13.14
CA ALA A 65 3.77 9.79 13.52
C ALA A 65 2.83 8.72 14.10
N ALA A 66 2.89 7.51 13.52
CA ALA A 66 2.12 6.38 14.02
C ALA A 66 2.80 5.05 13.70
N ASP A 67 2.75 4.12 14.63
CA ASP A 67 3.07 2.70 14.39
C ASP A 67 1.77 1.93 14.16
N LEU A 68 1.60 1.42 12.94
CA LEU A 68 0.41 0.68 12.55
C LEU A 68 0.38 -0.76 13.09
N ALA A 69 1.40 -1.18 13.84
CA ALA A 69 1.33 -2.37 14.68
C ALA A 69 0.41 -2.17 15.90
N ASP A 70 0.17 -0.90 16.31
CA ASP A 70 -0.82 -0.57 17.32
C ASP A 70 -2.23 -0.56 16.68
N PRO A 71 -3.15 -1.41 17.16
CA PRO A 71 -4.52 -1.50 16.63
C PRO A 71 -5.32 -0.20 16.70
N GLN A 72 -4.95 0.73 17.59
CA GLN A 72 -5.63 2.02 17.75
C GLN A 72 -4.99 3.14 16.90
N ALA A 73 -3.89 2.86 16.22
CA ALA A 73 -3.21 3.88 15.41
C ALA A 73 -4.10 4.48 14.32
N PRO A 74 -4.93 3.72 13.59
CA PRO A 74 -5.83 4.29 12.59
C PRO A 74 -6.81 5.32 13.16
N ASP A 75 -7.42 5.04 14.32
CA ASP A 75 -8.33 5.98 14.98
C ASP A 75 -7.61 7.28 15.32
N ARG A 76 -6.45 7.20 16.01
CA ARG A 76 -5.68 8.38 16.38
C ARG A 76 -5.24 9.23 15.19
N VAL A 77 -4.88 8.60 14.08
CA VAL A 77 -4.49 9.31 12.84
C VAL A 77 -5.68 10.06 12.26
N VAL A 78 -6.85 9.40 12.15
CA VAL A 78 -8.06 10.04 11.61
C VAL A 78 -8.58 11.13 12.54
N GLU A 79 -8.54 10.92 13.86
CA GLU A 79 -8.89 11.94 14.87
C GLU A 79 -7.96 13.17 14.80
N ALA A 80 -6.65 12.96 14.62
CA ALA A 80 -5.70 14.06 14.47
C ALA A 80 -5.95 14.89 13.20
N ILE A 81 -6.44 14.27 12.11
CA ILE A 81 -6.88 14.95 10.90
C ILE A 81 -8.18 15.73 11.19
N ALA A 82 -9.15 15.10 11.86
CA ALA A 82 -10.43 15.72 12.22
C ALA A 82 -10.25 16.91 13.16
N ALA A 83 -9.32 16.84 14.13
CA ALA A 83 -8.98 17.95 15.03
C ALA A 83 -8.42 19.18 14.30
N ARG A 84 -7.93 19.03 13.06
CA ARG A 84 -7.54 20.12 12.16
C ARG A 84 -8.71 20.67 11.33
N GLY A 85 -9.94 20.20 11.59
CA GLY A 85 -11.11 20.55 10.78
C GLY A 85 -11.10 19.95 9.38
N ARG A 86 -10.31 18.90 9.16
CA ARG A 86 -10.13 18.24 7.86
C ARG A 86 -10.74 16.83 7.84
N HIS A 87 -11.00 16.34 6.67
CA HIS A 87 -11.41 14.95 6.43
C HIS A 87 -10.57 14.33 5.29
N VAL A 88 -10.50 13.02 5.29
CA VAL A 88 -9.75 12.29 4.25
C VAL A 88 -10.63 12.14 3.01
N ASP A 89 -10.14 12.62 1.88
CA ASP A 89 -10.74 12.45 0.55
C ASP A 89 -10.05 11.36 -0.26
N VAL A 90 -8.74 11.21 -0.07
CA VAL A 90 -7.93 10.17 -0.69
C VAL A 90 -7.22 9.38 0.40
N LEU A 91 -7.34 8.05 0.39
CA LEU A 91 -6.61 7.15 1.27
C LEU A 91 -5.66 6.27 0.45
N VAL A 92 -4.36 6.33 0.78
CA VAL A 92 -3.35 5.41 0.23
C VAL A 92 -2.86 4.51 1.35
N ASN A 93 -3.38 3.30 1.42
CA ASN A 93 -2.91 2.23 2.28
C ASN A 93 -1.66 1.58 1.67
N ASN A 94 -0.50 2.13 2.00
CA ASN A 94 0.77 1.66 1.45
C ASN A 94 1.68 1.03 2.51
N ALA A 95 1.55 1.38 3.79
CA ALA A 95 2.38 0.82 4.84
C ALA A 95 2.42 -0.70 4.79
N GLY A 96 3.62 -1.25 4.87
CA GLY A 96 3.82 -2.70 4.83
C GLY A 96 5.28 -3.07 4.74
N TYR A 97 5.58 -4.30 5.10
CA TYR A 97 6.91 -4.89 5.05
C TYR A 97 6.80 -6.39 4.80
N GLY A 98 7.90 -7.06 4.55
CA GLY A 98 7.96 -8.50 4.47
C GLY A 98 8.55 -9.10 5.73
N LEU A 99 8.20 -10.34 6.06
CA LEU A 99 8.82 -11.11 7.14
C LEU A 99 9.83 -12.11 6.59
N HIS A 100 11.01 -12.13 7.21
CA HIS A 100 12.01 -13.18 6.98
C HIS A 100 11.71 -14.47 7.75
N GLN A 101 11.05 -14.30 8.90
CA GLN A 101 10.74 -15.38 9.81
C GLN A 101 9.58 -16.22 9.27
N ARG A 102 9.72 -17.53 9.38
CA ARG A 102 8.70 -18.47 8.95
C ARG A 102 7.58 -18.54 9.96
N PHE A 103 6.38 -18.83 9.49
CA PHE A 103 5.20 -18.95 10.33
C PHE A 103 5.38 -19.91 11.50
N ALA A 104 5.97 -21.10 11.25
CA ALA A 104 6.15 -22.14 12.26
C ALA A 104 7.16 -21.77 13.37
N THR A 105 8.11 -20.87 13.09
CA THR A 105 9.21 -20.56 14.03
C THR A 105 9.18 -19.14 14.56
N ALA A 106 8.46 -18.22 13.89
CA ALA A 106 8.32 -16.85 14.36
C ALA A 106 7.48 -16.79 15.64
N PRO A 107 7.88 -16.00 16.66
CA PRO A 107 7.03 -15.72 17.80
C PRO A 107 5.68 -15.16 17.36
N TRP A 108 4.59 -15.59 18.03
CA TRP A 108 3.25 -15.12 17.65
C TRP A 108 3.10 -13.59 17.61
N PRO A 109 3.68 -12.79 18.55
CA PRO A 109 3.60 -11.33 18.46
C PRO A 109 4.09 -10.77 17.12
N VAL A 110 5.19 -11.32 16.56
CA VAL A 110 5.74 -10.88 15.27
C VAL A 110 4.76 -11.15 14.12
N GLN A 111 4.08 -12.30 14.14
CA GLN A 111 3.05 -12.63 13.14
C GLN A 111 1.81 -11.76 13.32
N SER A 112 1.42 -11.48 14.57
CA SER A 112 0.28 -10.63 14.90
C SER A 112 0.50 -9.19 14.44
N GLU A 113 1.65 -8.60 14.74
CA GLU A 113 2.03 -7.26 14.25
C GLU A 113 2.05 -7.18 12.72
N PHE A 114 2.59 -8.20 12.07
CA PHE A 114 2.60 -8.28 10.62
C PHE A 114 1.19 -8.25 10.03
N LEU A 115 0.27 -9.03 10.57
CA LEU A 115 -1.12 -9.06 10.13
C LEU A 115 -1.86 -7.77 10.49
N GLU A 116 -1.53 -7.15 11.62
CA GLU A 116 -2.07 -5.84 11.99
C GLU A 116 -1.74 -4.80 10.92
N VAL A 117 -0.47 -4.68 10.56
CA VAL A 117 -0.01 -3.67 9.57
C VAL A 117 -0.52 -3.96 8.15
N LEU A 118 -0.51 -5.22 7.70
CA LEU A 118 -0.79 -5.55 6.30
C LEU A 118 -2.27 -5.83 6.02
N VAL A 119 -3.05 -6.15 7.03
CA VAL A 119 -4.44 -6.60 6.86
C VAL A 119 -5.41 -5.70 7.63
N ARG A 120 -5.22 -5.61 8.95
CA ARG A 120 -6.19 -4.95 9.81
C ARG A 120 -6.15 -3.42 9.69
N ALA A 121 -4.98 -2.80 9.75
CA ALA A 121 -4.85 -1.35 9.66
C ALA A 121 -5.41 -0.78 8.34
N PRO A 122 -5.09 -1.33 7.14
CA PRO A 122 -5.68 -0.86 5.88
C PRO A 122 -7.20 -0.94 5.85
N LEU A 123 -7.77 -2.04 6.36
CA LEU A 123 -9.22 -2.22 6.42
C LEU A 123 -9.86 -1.26 7.42
N HIS A 124 -9.21 -1.03 8.57
CA HIS A 124 -9.67 -0.11 9.60
C HIS A 124 -9.67 1.35 9.08
N PHE A 125 -8.58 1.81 8.45
CA PHE A 125 -8.58 3.11 7.78
C PHE A 125 -9.72 3.25 6.76
N ALA A 126 -9.89 2.25 5.89
CA ALA A 126 -10.99 2.27 4.93
C ALA A 126 -12.35 2.39 5.64
N ARG A 127 -12.58 1.64 6.73
CA ARG A 127 -13.83 1.71 7.52
C ARG A 127 -14.06 3.09 8.15
N LEU A 128 -13.00 3.77 8.59
CA LEU A 128 -13.10 5.08 9.21
C LEU A 128 -13.42 6.19 8.19
N VAL A 129 -12.85 6.13 6.98
CA VAL A 129 -12.98 7.22 6.00
C VAL A 129 -14.13 7.03 5.00
N LEU A 130 -14.50 5.78 4.70
CA LEU A 130 -15.47 5.45 3.66
C LEU A 130 -16.86 6.06 3.89
N PRO A 131 -17.45 6.06 5.09
CA PRO A 131 -18.76 6.68 5.30
C PRO A 131 -18.79 8.16 4.90
N GLY A 132 -17.81 8.93 5.34
CA GLY A 132 -17.73 10.35 4.98
C GLY A 132 -17.47 10.57 3.48
N MET A 133 -16.72 9.70 2.81
CA MET A 133 -16.56 9.74 1.35
C MET A 133 -17.89 9.47 0.63
N LEU A 134 -18.67 8.51 1.11
CA LEU A 134 -20.00 8.17 0.55
C LEU A 134 -20.98 9.34 0.73
N ASP A 135 -21.02 9.95 1.91
CA ASP A 135 -21.89 11.10 2.21
C ASP A 135 -21.58 12.29 1.29
N ARG A 136 -20.30 12.48 0.93
CA ARG A 136 -19.87 13.54 0.01
C ARG A 136 -19.99 13.16 -1.47
N GLY A 137 -20.29 11.90 -1.80
CA GLY A 137 -20.36 11.39 -3.15
C GLY A 137 -19.01 11.40 -3.89
N TRP A 138 -17.89 11.44 -3.14
CA TRP A 138 -16.54 11.44 -3.72
C TRP A 138 -15.51 10.87 -2.74
N GLY A 139 -14.65 10.00 -3.25
CA GLY A 139 -13.51 9.46 -2.51
C GLY A 139 -12.61 8.57 -3.36
N ARG A 140 -11.35 8.42 -2.96
CA ARG A 140 -10.39 7.51 -3.60
C ARG A 140 -9.67 6.69 -2.54
N ILE A 141 -9.70 5.37 -2.69
CA ILE A 141 -8.97 4.43 -1.81
C ILE A 141 -8.05 3.58 -2.67
N VAL A 142 -6.75 3.68 -2.44
CA VAL A 142 -5.73 2.87 -3.08
C VAL A 142 -5.09 1.96 -2.04
N ASN A 143 -5.25 0.65 -2.19
CA ASN A 143 -4.62 -0.34 -1.34
C ASN A 143 -3.41 -0.95 -2.06
N ILE A 144 -2.20 -0.76 -1.53
CA ILE A 144 -0.98 -1.32 -2.13
C ILE A 144 -0.88 -2.80 -1.76
N ALA A 145 -1.35 -3.63 -2.67
CA ALA A 145 -1.22 -5.07 -2.61
C ALA A 145 0.15 -5.53 -3.15
N SER A 146 0.22 -6.50 -4.03
CA SER A 146 1.43 -6.98 -4.70
C SER A 146 1.07 -7.91 -5.85
N LEU A 147 1.95 -8.04 -6.86
CA LEU A 147 1.92 -9.12 -7.85
C LEU A 147 1.92 -10.50 -7.16
N ALA A 148 2.55 -10.61 -5.98
CA ALA A 148 2.53 -11.83 -5.18
C ALA A 148 1.11 -12.32 -4.83
N ALA A 149 0.10 -11.44 -4.82
CA ALA A 149 -1.29 -11.83 -4.61
C ALA A 149 -1.82 -12.83 -5.66
N PHE A 150 -1.16 -12.95 -6.80
CA PHE A 150 -1.53 -13.89 -7.87
C PHE A 150 -0.58 -15.11 -7.96
N ALA A 151 0.55 -15.06 -7.25
CA ALA A 151 1.56 -16.12 -7.26
C ALA A 151 1.19 -17.28 -6.32
N ALA A 152 1.87 -18.41 -6.48
CA ALA A 152 1.86 -19.45 -5.45
C ALA A 152 2.54 -18.94 -4.17
N GLU A 153 2.04 -19.40 -3.02
CA GLU A 153 2.55 -19.00 -1.72
C GLU A 153 3.99 -19.48 -1.51
N PRO A 154 4.93 -18.60 -1.10
CA PRO A 154 6.20 -19.04 -0.59
C PRO A 154 5.99 -19.88 0.67
N PRO A 155 6.71 -21.02 0.83
CA PRO A 155 6.57 -21.85 2.02
C PRO A 155 6.77 -21.06 3.30
N GLY A 156 5.84 -21.23 4.26
CA GLY A 156 5.91 -20.62 5.57
C GLY A 156 5.79 -19.08 5.62
N SER A 157 5.28 -18.44 4.56
CA SER A 157 5.04 -16.98 4.53
C SER A 157 3.56 -16.66 4.44
N THR A 158 3.09 -15.75 5.30
CA THR A 158 1.72 -15.22 5.25
C THR A 158 1.59 -13.97 4.37
N TYR A 159 2.69 -13.50 3.77
CA TYR A 159 2.70 -12.28 2.95
C TYR A 159 1.73 -12.32 1.76
N THR A 160 1.80 -13.39 0.97
CA THR A 160 0.93 -13.58 -0.19
C THR A 160 -0.54 -13.64 0.23
N ALA A 161 -0.86 -14.32 1.34
CA ALA A 161 -2.20 -14.37 1.89
C ALA A 161 -2.71 -12.98 2.31
N ALA A 162 -1.88 -12.18 3.00
CA ALA A 162 -2.21 -10.81 3.36
C ALA A 162 -2.46 -9.92 2.12
N LYS A 163 -1.63 -10.03 1.08
CA LYS A 163 -1.81 -9.27 -0.16
C LYS A 163 -3.01 -9.75 -0.99
N ARG A 164 -3.34 -11.04 -0.99
CA ARG A 164 -4.60 -11.56 -1.54
C ARG A 164 -5.81 -11.04 -0.80
N PHE A 165 -5.76 -10.97 0.52
CA PHE A 165 -6.80 -10.37 1.33
C PHE A 165 -7.11 -8.94 0.87
N LEU A 166 -6.09 -8.08 0.71
CA LEU A 166 -6.29 -6.71 0.23
C LEU A 166 -6.92 -6.64 -1.15
N VAL A 167 -6.52 -7.51 -2.09
CA VAL A 167 -7.14 -7.58 -3.42
C VAL A 167 -8.62 -7.97 -3.31
N SER A 168 -8.93 -9.00 -2.53
CA SER A 168 -10.29 -9.48 -2.34
C SER A 168 -11.17 -8.45 -1.63
N ALA A 169 -10.67 -7.85 -0.55
CA ALA A 169 -11.37 -6.79 0.19
C ALA A 169 -11.63 -5.56 -0.69
N SER A 170 -10.65 -5.12 -1.47
CA SER A 170 -10.81 -3.99 -2.39
C SER A 170 -11.90 -4.25 -3.43
N ARG A 171 -11.93 -5.45 -4.01
CA ARG A 171 -12.99 -5.85 -4.97
C ARG A 171 -14.37 -5.85 -4.33
N ALA A 172 -14.48 -6.41 -3.12
CA ALA A 172 -15.76 -6.47 -2.39
C ALA A 172 -16.28 -5.07 -2.07
N LEU A 173 -15.42 -4.18 -1.55
CA LEU A 173 -15.79 -2.81 -1.25
C LEU A 173 -16.13 -2.02 -2.53
N TRP A 174 -15.33 -2.16 -3.59
CA TRP A 174 -15.64 -1.56 -4.88
C TRP A 174 -17.01 -1.99 -5.42
N LEU A 175 -17.30 -3.29 -5.38
CA LEU A 175 -18.58 -3.82 -5.87
C LEU A 175 -19.77 -3.28 -5.06
N ALA A 176 -19.60 -3.17 -3.74
CA ALA A 176 -20.64 -2.65 -2.84
C ALA A 176 -20.94 -1.16 -3.06
N HIS A 177 -19.98 -0.39 -3.58
CA HIS A 177 -20.08 1.08 -3.69
C HIS A 177 -19.97 1.60 -5.13
N ARG A 178 -20.21 0.73 -6.13
CA ARG A 178 -20.24 1.14 -7.54
C ARG A 178 -21.27 2.25 -7.77
N GLY A 179 -20.86 3.28 -8.51
CA GLY A 179 -21.73 4.41 -8.84
C GLY A 179 -21.92 5.43 -7.72
N SER A 180 -21.31 5.25 -6.54
CA SER A 180 -21.38 6.20 -5.44
C SER A 180 -20.47 7.42 -5.58
N GLY A 181 -19.58 7.44 -6.58
CA GLY A 181 -18.51 8.42 -6.73
C GLY A 181 -17.25 8.08 -5.91
N VAL A 182 -17.28 7.01 -5.11
CA VAL A 182 -16.11 6.52 -4.36
C VAL A 182 -15.47 5.37 -5.14
N HIS A 183 -14.20 5.53 -5.51
CA HIS A 183 -13.42 4.54 -6.24
C HIS A 183 -12.43 3.82 -5.33
N ILE A 184 -12.35 2.50 -5.44
CA ILE A 184 -11.51 1.67 -4.57
C ILE A 184 -10.69 0.74 -5.45
N THR A 185 -9.36 0.82 -5.35
CA THR A 185 -8.42 0.08 -6.20
C THR A 185 -7.39 -0.67 -5.36
N ALA A 186 -7.20 -1.95 -5.63
CA ALA A 186 -6.00 -2.68 -5.24
C ALA A 186 -4.92 -2.49 -6.30
N SER A 187 -3.83 -1.83 -5.95
CA SER A 187 -2.63 -1.76 -6.79
C SER A 187 -1.72 -2.94 -6.48
N CYS A 188 -1.31 -3.67 -7.51
CA CYS A 188 -0.49 -4.87 -7.41
C CYS A 188 0.84 -4.68 -8.13
N PRO A 189 1.81 -3.94 -7.53
CA PRO A 189 3.13 -3.77 -8.10
C PRO A 189 3.92 -5.09 -8.09
N GLY A 190 4.80 -5.25 -9.09
CA GLY A 190 5.86 -6.24 -9.11
C GLY A 190 7.11 -5.73 -8.40
N PHE A 191 8.29 -6.17 -8.86
CA PHE A 191 9.56 -5.69 -8.32
C PHE A 191 9.70 -4.19 -8.56
N THR A 192 9.86 -3.44 -7.46
CA THR A 192 9.94 -1.98 -7.48
C THR A 192 11.20 -1.54 -6.77
N TYR A 193 11.94 -0.61 -7.35
CA TYR A 193 13.14 -0.03 -6.72
C TYR A 193 12.73 0.80 -5.49
N THR A 194 12.83 0.18 -4.30
CA THR A 194 12.52 0.79 -3.01
C THR A 194 13.41 0.21 -1.91
N GLU A 195 13.42 0.85 -0.73
CA GLU A 195 14.07 0.30 0.49
C GLU A 195 13.44 -1.03 0.97
N PHE A 196 12.28 -1.42 0.44
CA PHE A 196 11.57 -2.65 0.84
C PHE A 196 12.45 -3.90 0.72
N HIS A 197 13.23 -4.00 -0.36
CA HIS A 197 14.11 -5.15 -0.60
C HIS A 197 15.36 -5.12 0.27
N ASP A 198 15.79 -3.93 0.72
CA ASP A 198 16.90 -3.78 1.66
C ASP A 198 16.48 -4.25 3.05
N VAL A 199 15.30 -3.84 3.50
CA VAL A 199 14.71 -4.27 4.78
C VAL A 199 14.49 -5.80 4.79
N LEU A 200 14.15 -6.40 3.64
CA LEU A 200 14.03 -7.84 3.50
C LEU A 200 15.38 -8.57 3.36
N GLY A 201 16.53 -7.87 3.27
CA GLY A 201 17.85 -8.51 3.07
C GLY A 201 17.92 -9.43 1.84
N VAL A 202 16.98 -9.27 0.89
CA VAL A 202 16.89 -10.12 -0.31
C VAL A 202 17.42 -9.41 -1.55
N ARG A 203 17.95 -8.20 -1.41
CA ARG A 203 18.47 -7.40 -2.53
C ARG A 203 19.56 -8.16 -3.32
N GLU A 204 20.47 -8.83 -2.64
CA GLU A 204 21.52 -9.63 -3.30
C GLU A 204 20.94 -10.83 -4.05
N ALA A 205 20.00 -11.56 -3.42
CA ALA A 205 19.36 -12.72 -4.06
C ALA A 205 18.47 -12.28 -5.26
N MET A 206 17.91 -11.08 -5.21
CA MET A 206 17.11 -10.49 -6.30
C MET A 206 17.97 -9.73 -7.32
N GLY A 207 19.23 -9.44 -7.02
CA GLY A 207 20.17 -8.78 -7.95
C GLY A 207 20.42 -9.58 -9.25
N SER A 208 20.15 -10.89 -9.25
CA SER A 208 20.19 -11.73 -10.43
C SER A 208 18.95 -11.60 -11.33
N MET A 209 17.91 -10.92 -10.89
CA MET A 209 16.69 -10.74 -11.70
C MET A 209 16.91 -9.72 -12.82
N PRO A 210 16.41 -10.00 -14.02
CA PRO A 210 16.56 -9.09 -15.16
C PRO A 210 16.01 -7.69 -14.87
N LYS A 211 16.73 -6.64 -15.25
CA LYS A 211 16.33 -5.23 -15.01
C LYS A 211 14.95 -4.88 -15.57
N TRP A 212 14.52 -5.53 -16.65
CA TRP A 212 13.21 -5.30 -17.26
C TRP A 212 12.01 -5.76 -16.39
N MET A 213 12.26 -6.54 -15.34
CA MET A 213 11.24 -6.92 -14.35
C MET A 213 11.04 -5.85 -13.28
N TRP A 214 11.94 -4.87 -13.19
CA TRP A 214 11.91 -3.84 -12.17
C TRP A 214 11.22 -2.57 -12.67
N GLN A 215 10.45 -1.96 -11.78
CA GLN A 215 9.78 -0.69 -12.02
C GLN A 215 10.30 0.40 -11.08
N SER A 216 10.23 1.66 -11.52
CA SER A 216 10.38 2.79 -10.61
C SER A 216 9.12 2.96 -9.76
N SER A 217 9.27 3.46 -8.52
CA SER A 217 8.12 3.82 -7.67
C SER A 217 7.20 4.81 -8.38
N ARG A 218 7.77 5.77 -9.14
CA ARG A 218 7.02 6.75 -9.92
C ARG A 218 6.08 6.09 -10.93
N ALA A 219 6.56 5.14 -11.73
CA ALA A 219 5.73 4.43 -12.71
C ALA A 219 4.59 3.65 -12.03
N VAL A 220 4.87 3.03 -10.87
CA VAL A 220 3.87 2.31 -10.08
C VAL A 220 2.76 3.26 -9.62
N VAL A 221 3.10 4.40 -9.03
CA VAL A 221 2.09 5.32 -8.47
C VAL A 221 1.26 5.99 -9.56
N GLU A 222 1.86 6.36 -10.70
CA GLU A 222 1.12 6.93 -11.83
C GLU A 222 0.10 5.95 -12.42
N GLU A 223 0.48 4.67 -12.56
CA GLU A 223 -0.41 3.64 -13.08
C GLU A 223 -1.53 3.33 -12.07
N SER A 224 -1.20 3.30 -10.77
CA SER A 224 -2.16 3.10 -9.68
C SER A 224 -3.16 4.24 -9.58
N TRP A 225 -2.69 5.49 -9.67
CA TRP A 225 -3.54 6.67 -9.64
C TRP A 225 -4.49 6.73 -10.85
N ARG A 226 -3.97 6.47 -12.04
CA ARG A 226 -4.81 6.36 -13.23
C ARG A 226 -5.88 5.27 -13.12
N ALA A 227 -5.56 4.17 -12.46
CA ALA A 227 -6.53 3.08 -12.26
C ALA A 227 -7.65 3.47 -11.30
N VAL A 228 -7.35 4.09 -10.15
CA VAL A 228 -8.38 4.53 -9.21
C VAL A 228 -9.25 5.64 -9.81
N GLU A 229 -8.67 6.57 -10.56
CA GLU A 229 -9.47 7.60 -11.26
C GLU A 229 -10.44 6.99 -12.31
N ARG A 230 -10.07 5.88 -12.93
CA ARG A 230 -10.90 5.14 -13.90
C ARG A 230 -11.83 4.11 -13.27
N ASP A 231 -11.98 4.12 -11.95
CA ASP A 231 -12.82 3.18 -11.19
C ASP A 231 -12.46 1.69 -11.45
N GLN A 232 -11.19 1.39 -11.61
CA GLN A 232 -10.71 0.01 -11.80
C GLN A 232 -10.45 -0.65 -10.44
N PRO A 233 -11.13 -1.76 -10.11
CA PRO A 233 -10.99 -2.38 -8.78
C PRO A 233 -9.63 -3.02 -8.52
N VAL A 234 -8.88 -3.36 -9.56
CA VAL A 234 -7.55 -3.96 -9.47
C VAL A 234 -6.69 -3.48 -10.63
N VAL A 235 -5.46 -3.12 -10.34
CA VAL A 235 -4.44 -2.87 -11.34
C VAL A 235 -3.16 -3.63 -11.01
N VAL A 236 -2.64 -4.38 -11.96
CA VAL A 236 -1.27 -4.89 -11.91
C VAL A 236 -0.40 -3.91 -12.67
N THR A 237 0.60 -3.33 -12.01
CA THR A 237 1.43 -2.29 -12.65
C THR A 237 2.53 -2.91 -13.50
N GLY A 238 2.78 -2.31 -14.67
CA GLY A 238 3.76 -2.76 -15.65
C GLY A 238 3.30 -3.90 -16.54
N PHE A 239 3.64 -3.80 -17.82
CA PHE A 239 3.18 -4.74 -18.83
C PHE A 239 3.61 -6.18 -18.54
N VAL A 240 4.87 -6.39 -18.19
CA VAL A 240 5.39 -7.73 -17.87
C VAL A 240 4.66 -8.36 -16.70
N ASN A 241 4.42 -7.58 -15.64
CA ASN A 241 3.70 -8.06 -14.46
C ASN A 241 2.25 -8.43 -14.79
N LYS A 242 1.60 -7.71 -15.72
CA LYS A 242 0.25 -8.06 -16.22
C LYS A 242 0.24 -9.43 -16.89
N VAL A 243 1.25 -9.70 -17.74
CA VAL A 243 1.39 -11.01 -18.40
C VAL A 243 1.64 -12.10 -17.37
N ILE A 244 2.53 -11.86 -16.40
CA ILE A 244 2.81 -12.81 -15.31
C ILE A 244 1.55 -13.08 -14.49
N ALA A 245 0.82 -12.04 -14.06
CA ALA A 245 -0.41 -12.20 -13.29
C ALA A 245 -1.48 -12.99 -14.05
N ALA A 246 -1.65 -12.71 -15.35
CA ALA A 246 -2.58 -13.43 -16.20
C ALA A 246 -2.19 -14.90 -16.34
N ALA A 247 -0.91 -15.21 -16.58
CA ALA A 247 -0.44 -16.58 -16.66
C ALA A 247 -0.66 -17.34 -15.35
N MET A 248 -0.35 -16.70 -14.20
CA MET A 248 -0.54 -17.31 -12.88
C MET A 248 -2.01 -17.53 -12.53
N HIS A 249 -2.93 -16.71 -13.05
CA HIS A 249 -4.35 -16.89 -12.81
C HIS A 249 -4.90 -18.21 -13.37
N PHE A 250 -4.37 -18.66 -14.49
CA PHE A 250 -4.78 -19.91 -15.15
C PHE A 250 -3.93 -21.12 -14.72
N LEU A 251 -2.87 -20.91 -13.92
CA LEU A 251 -1.97 -22.02 -13.53
C LEU A 251 -2.56 -22.74 -12.31
N PRO A 252 -2.84 -24.07 -12.40
CA PRO A 252 -3.28 -24.84 -11.25
C PRO A 252 -2.26 -24.76 -10.10
N PHE A 253 -2.75 -24.61 -8.88
CA PHE A 253 -1.90 -24.48 -7.69
C PHE A 253 -0.82 -25.58 -7.59
N ALA A 254 -1.18 -26.83 -7.91
CA ALA A 254 -0.24 -27.96 -7.87
C ALA A 254 0.98 -27.77 -8.81
N ILE A 255 0.76 -27.14 -9.96
CA ILE A 255 1.85 -26.82 -10.91
C ILE A 255 2.65 -25.61 -10.40
N ALA A 256 1.97 -24.57 -9.98
CA ALA A 256 2.61 -23.37 -9.42
C ALA A 256 3.49 -23.69 -8.19
N ALA A 257 3.03 -24.59 -7.32
CA ALA A 257 3.77 -25.06 -6.16
C ALA A 257 5.06 -25.82 -6.53
N GLN A 258 5.05 -26.56 -7.66
CA GLN A 258 6.25 -27.24 -8.14
C GLN A 258 7.31 -26.29 -8.71
N MET A 259 6.89 -25.11 -9.20
CA MET A 259 7.79 -24.07 -9.69
C MET A 259 8.50 -23.31 -8.56
N THR A 260 8.06 -23.47 -7.30
CA THR A 260 8.72 -22.87 -6.14
C THR A 260 10.15 -23.44 -6.02
N PRO A 261 11.19 -22.59 -6.02
CA PRO A 261 12.58 -23.04 -5.96
C PRO A 261 12.84 -23.97 -4.76
N LYS A 262 13.60 -25.05 -4.99
CA LYS A 262 13.97 -25.98 -3.91
C LYS A 262 14.65 -25.25 -2.74
N SER A 263 15.49 -24.24 -3.04
CA SER A 263 16.15 -23.41 -2.02
C SER A 263 15.19 -22.69 -1.06
N LEU A 264 13.96 -22.45 -1.48
CA LEU A 264 12.91 -21.89 -0.61
C LEU A 264 12.15 -23.00 0.15
N ARG A 265 12.09 -24.21 -0.39
CA ARG A 265 11.48 -25.38 0.27
C ARG A 265 12.38 -25.98 1.34
N ASP A 266 13.68 -26.14 1.03
CA ASP A 266 14.64 -26.87 1.86
C ASP A 266 15.20 -26.03 3.03
N ARG A 267 14.96 -24.73 3.07
CA ARG A 267 15.34 -23.89 4.23
C ARG A 267 14.61 -24.28 5.53
N GLU A 268 13.59 -25.14 5.46
CA GLU A 268 12.90 -25.67 6.67
C GLU A 268 13.76 -26.69 7.45
N THR A 269 14.65 -27.39 6.78
CA THR A 269 15.44 -28.46 7.40
C THR A 269 16.72 -27.98 8.08
N LEU A 270 17.15 -26.73 7.86
CA LEU A 270 18.43 -26.19 8.38
C LEU A 270 18.32 -25.43 9.70
N SER A 271 17.10 -25.22 10.24
CA SER A 271 16.87 -24.44 11.48
C SER A 271 16.63 -25.29 12.73
N THR A 272 16.82 -26.62 12.67
CA THR A 272 16.66 -27.54 13.80
C THR A 272 17.99 -28.17 14.25
N LYS A 273 19.12 -27.47 14.04
CA LYS A 273 20.40 -27.86 14.68
C LYS A 273 20.98 -26.72 15.47
#